data_1b888bba7175a745875c398c4b4fabf0
#
_entry.id   1b888bba7175a745875c398c4b4fabf0
#
_cell.length_a   1.000
_cell.length_b   1.000
_cell.length_c   1.000
_cell.angle_alpha   90.00
_cell.angle_beta   90.00
_cell.angle_gamma   90.00
#
_symmetry.space_group_name_H-M   'P 1'
#
loop_
_entity.id
_entity.type
_entity.pdbx_description
1 polymer ?
#
loop_
_entity_poly.entity_id
_entity_poly.type
_entity_poly.pdbx_seq_one_letter_code
_entity_poly.pdbx_strand_id
1 'polypeptide(L)'
;MILRPKETSSTHAGFVPAWQAVSGAQKAKSATYHLVRQPDHARLSGQIVEQFAIAAAPRIDDDIVRGISLHDEGWRDFDNGRRRLQATTANYSASNIALSVEGKPLSFVEIKAGDFLCAWCGSIETSSAVAPIAGLMVSGHFRRIALFGMSTGTYSDDDTHRVRAFIAHEEERDQRLLRLQNRSEREVQYWTDVLQFCDLLSLYLCCGSEESVEFPQHIGPKDQTIRLQVKDGVNVLSPPLFAREVELSLEAYPYPEELRVSSTKLSWRLR
;
A
#
# COMPACT_ATOMS: atom_id res chain seq x y z
N MET A 1 -8.01 -5.37 -4.23
CA MET A 1 -7.23 -4.95 -5.44
C MET A 1 -7.10 -3.44 -5.50
N ILE A 2 -6.09 -2.92 -6.19
CA ILE A 2 -5.92 -1.49 -6.51
C ILE A 2 -6.47 -1.26 -7.92
N LEU A 3 -7.32 -0.25 -8.06
CA LEU A 3 -7.92 0.11 -9.34
C LEU A 3 -7.12 1.24 -9.99
N ARG A 4 -6.71 1.05 -11.24
CA ARG A 4 -6.16 2.09 -12.11
C ARG A 4 -7.15 2.37 -13.22
N PRO A 5 -7.96 3.43 -13.16
CA PRO A 5 -8.81 3.84 -14.27
C PRO A 5 -7.96 4.09 -15.52
N LYS A 6 -8.41 3.68 -16.71
CA LYS A 6 -7.69 3.99 -17.96
C LYS A 6 -7.82 5.47 -18.36
N GLU A 7 -8.87 6.12 -17.89
CA GLU A 7 -9.09 7.55 -18.10
C GLU A 7 -8.89 8.27 -16.75
N THR A 8 -7.83 9.02 -16.61
CA THR A 8 -7.53 9.87 -15.45
C THR A 8 -7.48 11.31 -15.89
N SER A 9 -7.99 12.23 -15.07
CA SER A 9 -7.81 13.67 -15.24
C SER A 9 -7.29 14.26 -13.94
N SER A 10 -6.24 15.05 -14.01
CA SER A 10 -5.84 15.91 -12.87
C SER A 10 -6.87 17.00 -12.67
N THR A 11 -7.34 17.17 -11.44
CA THR A 11 -8.43 18.11 -11.11
C THR A 11 -7.98 19.28 -10.24
N HIS A 12 -6.77 19.24 -9.67
CA HIS A 12 -6.30 20.24 -8.71
C HIS A 12 -5.07 21.01 -9.19
N ALA A 13 -5.11 22.34 -9.00
CA ALA A 13 -3.93 23.19 -9.14
C ALA A 13 -3.23 23.26 -7.77
N GLY A 14 -2.08 22.59 -7.63
CA GLY A 14 -1.28 22.59 -6.39
C GLY A 14 -1.10 21.18 -5.82
N PHE A 15 -0.54 21.13 -4.60
CA PHE A 15 -0.29 19.86 -3.92
C PHE A 15 -1.50 19.44 -3.10
N VAL A 16 -1.85 18.17 -3.19
CA VAL A 16 -2.86 17.52 -2.34
C VAL A 16 -2.19 16.43 -1.49
N PRO A 17 -2.78 16.04 -0.34
CA PRO A 17 -2.30 14.86 0.40
C PRO A 17 -2.30 13.61 -0.49
N ALA A 18 -1.21 12.84 -0.49
CA ALA A 18 -1.07 11.66 -1.35
C ALA A 18 -2.21 10.65 -1.18
N TRP A 19 -2.68 10.44 0.06
CA TRP A 19 -3.84 9.59 0.33
C TRP A 19 -5.13 10.11 -0.32
N GLN A 20 -5.32 11.43 -0.42
CA GLN A 20 -6.49 12.00 -1.09
C GLN A 20 -6.49 11.66 -2.58
N ALA A 21 -5.35 11.78 -3.26
CA ALA A 21 -5.20 11.40 -4.65
C ALA A 21 -5.46 9.90 -4.87
N VAL A 22 -4.89 9.02 -4.02
CA VAL A 22 -5.13 7.58 -4.04
C VAL A 22 -6.62 7.28 -3.83
N SER A 23 -7.22 7.79 -2.76
CA SER A 23 -8.64 7.54 -2.43
C SER A 23 -9.58 8.04 -3.53
N GLY A 24 -9.27 9.19 -4.16
CA GLY A 24 -10.01 9.72 -5.30
C GLY A 24 -9.97 8.77 -6.48
N ALA A 25 -8.80 8.28 -6.86
CA ALA A 25 -8.63 7.32 -7.95
C ALA A 25 -9.37 6.00 -7.68
N GLN A 26 -9.33 5.49 -6.43
CA GLN A 26 -10.03 4.24 -6.06
C GLN A 26 -11.56 4.37 -6.15
N LYS A 27 -12.11 5.55 -5.93
CA LYS A 27 -13.54 5.85 -6.01
C LYS A 27 -13.99 6.26 -7.41
N ALA A 28 -13.05 6.55 -8.32
CA ALA A 28 -13.37 6.98 -9.68
C ALA A 28 -14.17 5.91 -10.42
N LYS A 29 -15.18 6.37 -11.19
CA LYS A 29 -15.93 5.50 -12.09
C LYS A 29 -15.25 5.50 -13.45
N SER A 30 -14.95 4.33 -13.96
CA SER A 30 -14.43 4.11 -15.31
C SER A 30 -15.10 2.90 -15.93
N ALA A 31 -15.19 2.87 -17.23
CA ALA A 31 -15.65 1.68 -17.94
C ALA A 31 -14.57 0.57 -17.98
N THR A 32 -13.31 0.97 -17.88
CA THR A 32 -12.16 0.06 -17.98
C THR A 32 -11.12 0.40 -16.94
N TYR A 33 -10.46 -0.64 -16.41
CA TYR A 33 -9.40 -0.53 -15.40
C TYR A 33 -8.21 -1.40 -15.77
N HIS A 34 -7.05 -1.04 -15.22
CA HIS A 34 -6.01 -2.02 -14.91
C HIS A 34 -6.11 -2.34 -13.42
N LEU A 35 -6.14 -3.62 -13.10
CA LEU A 35 -6.20 -4.12 -11.72
C LEU A 35 -4.78 -4.48 -11.28
N VAL A 36 -4.33 -3.91 -10.16
CA VAL A 36 -3.07 -4.28 -9.51
C VAL A 36 -3.40 -5.05 -8.24
N ARG A 37 -2.74 -6.20 -8.04
CA ARG A 37 -2.91 -7.00 -6.83
C ARG A 37 -2.15 -6.36 -5.68
N GLN A 38 -2.67 -6.46 -4.47
CA GLN A 38 -2.02 -5.94 -3.27
C GLN A 38 -0.59 -6.50 -3.06
N PRO A 39 -0.32 -7.80 -3.20
CA PRO A 39 1.05 -8.30 -3.13
C PRO A 39 1.98 -7.77 -4.23
N ASP A 40 1.45 -7.36 -5.39
CA ASP A 40 2.28 -6.83 -6.48
C ASP A 40 2.73 -5.40 -6.18
N HIS A 41 1.84 -4.54 -5.62
CA HIS A 41 2.26 -3.22 -5.18
C HIS A 41 3.19 -3.26 -3.96
N ALA A 42 3.01 -4.23 -3.07
CA ALA A 42 3.94 -4.44 -1.95
C ALA A 42 5.35 -4.76 -2.45
N ARG A 43 5.49 -5.60 -3.48
CA ARG A 43 6.78 -5.82 -4.15
C ARG A 43 7.34 -4.55 -4.80
N LEU A 44 6.48 -3.71 -5.38
CA LEU A 44 6.89 -2.40 -5.90
C LEU A 44 7.42 -1.50 -4.77
N SER A 45 6.80 -1.51 -3.59
CA SER A 45 7.30 -0.81 -2.39
C SER A 45 8.70 -1.29 -1.98
N GLY A 46 8.96 -2.59 -2.08
CA GLY A 46 10.30 -3.16 -1.88
C GLY A 46 11.31 -2.65 -2.91
N GLN A 47 10.96 -2.63 -4.22
CA GLN A 47 11.81 -2.06 -5.26
C GLN A 47 12.13 -0.58 -4.99
N ILE A 48 11.19 0.19 -4.47
CA ILE A 48 11.37 1.61 -4.12
C ILE A 48 12.43 1.75 -3.01
N VAL A 49 12.29 1.03 -1.89
CA VAL A 49 13.19 1.17 -0.76
C VAL A 49 14.62 0.71 -1.06
N GLU A 50 14.81 -0.29 -1.92
CA GLU A 50 16.14 -0.73 -2.38
C GLU A 50 16.95 0.37 -3.07
N GLN A 51 16.27 1.37 -3.63
CA GLN A 51 16.89 2.47 -4.36
C GLN A 51 17.15 3.71 -3.50
N PHE A 52 16.76 3.69 -2.22
CA PHE A 52 16.93 4.84 -1.35
C PHE A 52 18.41 5.19 -1.12
N ALA A 53 18.70 6.50 -1.17
CA ALA A 53 20.02 7.08 -0.95
C ALA A 53 19.94 8.17 0.12
N ILE A 54 19.29 7.91 1.24
CA ILE A 54 19.08 8.86 2.34
C ILE A 54 20.31 8.79 3.26
N ALA A 55 21.15 9.82 3.24
CA ALA A 55 22.46 9.84 3.91
C ALA A 55 22.41 9.62 5.44
N ALA A 56 21.32 10.01 6.11
CA ALA A 56 21.15 9.89 7.56
C ALA A 56 20.31 8.67 7.98
N ALA A 57 19.85 7.84 7.01
CA ALA A 57 19.04 6.68 7.31
C ALA A 57 19.86 5.56 7.95
N PRO A 58 19.27 4.74 8.83
CA PRO A 58 19.86 3.46 9.20
C PRO A 58 20.13 2.61 7.96
N ARG A 59 21.07 1.68 8.06
CA ARG A 59 21.41 0.79 6.92
C ARG A 59 20.21 -0.07 6.53
N ILE A 60 19.86 -0.01 5.26
CA ILE A 60 18.89 -0.93 4.65
C ILE A 60 19.54 -2.31 4.55
N ASP A 61 18.84 -3.34 4.97
CA ASP A 61 19.22 -4.73 4.82
C ASP A 61 18.06 -5.58 4.26
N ASP A 62 18.35 -6.85 3.99
CA ASP A 62 17.41 -7.76 3.36
C ASP A 62 16.12 -7.95 4.18
N ASP A 63 16.19 -7.93 5.51
CA ASP A 63 15.03 -8.09 6.38
C ASP A 63 14.05 -6.91 6.24
N ILE A 64 14.60 -5.68 6.13
CA ILE A 64 13.81 -4.46 5.88
C ILE A 64 13.15 -4.53 4.50
N VAL A 65 13.93 -4.81 3.46
CA VAL A 65 13.42 -4.89 2.08
C VAL A 65 12.33 -5.96 1.97
N ARG A 66 12.57 -7.15 2.53
CA ARG A 66 11.60 -8.24 2.52
C ARG A 66 10.34 -7.93 3.32
N GLY A 67 10.47 -7.28 4.49
CA GLY A 67 9.34 -6.82 5.29
C GLY A 67 8.45 -5.87 4.49
N ILE A 68 9.04 -4.87 3.83
CA ILE A 68 8.33 -3.92 2.98
C ILE A 68 7.71 -4.64 1.76
N SER A 69 8.41 -5.58 1.13
CA SER A 69 7.92 -6.32 -0.04
C SER A 69 6.75 -7.26 0.27
N LEU A 70 6.57 -7.65 1.53
CA LEU A 70 5.57 -8.63 1.97
C LEU A 70 4.42 -8.01 2.76
N HIS A 71 4.39 -6.67 2.95
CA HIS A 71 3.43 -6.04 3.84
C HIS A 71 1.96 -6.32 3.47
N ASP A 72 1.66 -6.63 2.22
CA ASP A 72 0.31 -6.96 1.74
C ASP A 72 0.18 -8.40 1.21
N GLU A 73 1.09 -9.31 1.63
CA GLU A 73 1.08 -10.70 1.17
C GLU A 73 -0.19 -11.46 1.60
N GLY A 74 -0.82 -11.10 2.72
CA GLY A 74 -2.06 -11.71 3.19
C GLY A 74 -3.27 -11.49 2.28
N TRP A 75 -3.19 -10.55 1.33
CA TRP A 75 -4.21 -10.35 0.30
C TRP A 75 -4.12 -11.35 -0.86
N ARG A 76 -3.04 -12.14 -0.96
CA ARG A 76 -2.77 -13.01 -2.10
C ARG A 76 -3.94 -13.93 -2.48
N ASP A 77 -4.53 -14.59 -1.50
CA ASP A 77 -5.62 -15.53 -1.77
C ASP A 77 -6.92 -14.83 -2.15
N PHE A 78 -7.18 -13.64 -1.62
CA PHE A 78 -8.30 -12.80 -2.03
C PHE A 78 -8.13 -12.30 -3.47
N ASP A 79 -6.97 -11.76 -3.79
CA ASP A 79 -6.68 -11.16 -5.10
C ASP A 79 -6.52 -12.21 -6.21
N ASN A 80 -6.18 -13.46 -5.87
CA ASN A 80 -6.16 -14.59 -6.79
C ASN A 80 -7.49 -15.35 -6.87
N GLY A 81 -8.55 -14.89 -6.19
CA GLY A 81 -9.85 -15.54 -6.17
C GLY A 81 -9.91 -16.90 -5.48
N ARG A 82 -8.84 -17.28 -4.74
CA ARG A 82 -8.80 -18.52 -3.96
C ARG A 82 -9.60 -18.41 -2.67
N ARG A 83 -9.73 -17.22 -2.13
CA ARG A 83 -10.53 -16.89 -0.97
C ARG A 83 -11.55 -15.82 -1.31
N ARG A 84 -12.80 -16.02 -0.93
CA ARG A 84 -13.87 -15.03 -1.09
C ARG A 84 -13.97 -14.15 0.14
N LEU A 85 -14.40 -12.90 -0.08
CA LEU A 85 -14.77 -11.98 0.99
C LEU A 85 -16.00 -12.54 1.72
N GLN A 86 -16.02 -12.45 3.03
CA GLN A 86 -17.09 -12.99 3.88
C GLN A 86 -17.90 -11.88 4.56
N ALA A 87 -17.24 -10.81 4.99
CA ALA A 87 -17.88 -9.67 5.63
C ALA A 87 -18.35 -8.62 4.61
N THR A 88 -17.66 -8.54 3.46
CA THR A 88 -17.99 -7.62 2.38
C THR A 88 -18.90 -8.32 1.38
N THR A 89 -20.11 -7.75 1.16
CA THR A 89 -21.02 -8.24 0.14
C THR A 89 -20.45 -7.96 -1.25
N ALA A 90 -20.15 -9.00 -1.99
CA ALA A 90 -19.59 -8.90 -3.33
C ALA A 90 -20.19 -9.93 -4.27
N ASN A 91 -20.41 -9.54 -5.53
CA ASN A 91 -20.54 -10.46 -6.64
C ASN A 91 -19.13 -10.88 -7.11
N TYR A 92 -19.07 -11.84 -8.03
CA TYR A 92 -17.78 -12.29 -8.57
C TYR A 92 -17.85 -12.43 -10.08
N SER A 93 -16.84 -11.97 -10.79
CA SER A 93 -16.65 -12.21 -12.21
C SER A 93 -16.35 -13.69 -12.49
N ALA A 94 -16.33 -14.08 -13.78
CA ALA A 94 -15.92 -15.42 -14.20
C ALA A 94 -14.48 -15.77 -13.73
N SER A 95 -13.59 -14.78 -13.60
CA SER A 95 -12.21 -14.93 -13.11
C SER A 95 -12.07 -14.72 -11.61
N ASN A 96 -13.18 -14.81 -10.86
CA ASN A 96 -13.22 -14.62 -9.41
C ASN A 96 -12.77 -13.24 -8.90
N ILE A 97 -12.89 -12.18 -9.69
CA ILE A 97 -12.69 -10.80 -9.24
C ILE A 97 -13.94 -10.38 -8.47
N ALA A 98 -13.73 -9.85 -7.24
CA ALA A 98 -14.81 -9.31 -6.43
C ALA A 98 -15.39 -8.02 -7.05
N LEU A 99 -16.70 -7.96 -7.19
CA LEU A 99 -17.44 -6.87 -7.83
C LEU A 99 -18.40 -6.21 -6.86
N SER A 100 -18.61 -4.91 -7.02
CA SER A 100 -19.71 -4.20 -6.37
C SER A 100 -21.07 -4.65 -6.93
N VAL A 101 -22.14 -4.15 -6.33
CA VAL A 101 -23.52 -4.41 -6.84
C VAL A 101 -23.73 -3.87 -8.26
N GLU A 102 -23.00 -2.81 -8.65
CA GLU A 102 -23.03 -2.21 -9.98
C GLU A 102 -22.11 -2.92 -10.99
N GLY A 103 -21.42 -3.99 -10.58
CA GLY A 103 -20.51 -4.76 -11.45
C GLY A 103 -19.12 -4.14 -11.64
N LYS A 104 -18.77 -3.11 -10.89
CA LYS A 104 -17.40 -2.53 -10.84
C LYS A 104 -16.50 -3.43 -9.99
N PRO A 105 -15.21 -3.63 -10.33
CA PRO A 105 -14.28 -4.28 -9.42
C PRO A 105 -14.23 -3.55 -8.08
N LEU A 106 -14.24 -4.33 -6.98
CA LEU A 106 -14.10 -3.76 -5.64
C LEU A 106 -12.66 -3.30 -5.38
N SER A 107 -12.54 -2.04 -5.00
CA SER A 107 -11.29 -1.48 -4.50
C SER A 107 -11.03 -1.94 -3.06
N PHE A 108 -9.76 -1.98 -2.66
CA PHE A 108 -9.36 -2.28 -1.27
C PHE A 108 -9.99 -1.31 -0.25
N VAL A 109 -10.29 -0.07 -0.62
CA VAL A 109 -10.95 0.92 0.26
C VAL A 109 -12.43 0.62 0.50
N GLU A 110 -13.03 -0.30 -0.25
CA GLU A 110 -14.44 -0.70 -0.13
C GLU A 110 -14.62 -1.98 0.71
N ILE A 111 -13.51 -2.58 1.18
CA ILE A 111 -13.52 -3.86 1.92
C ILE A 111 -13.80 -3.63 3.39
N LYS A 112 -14.71 -4.42 3.99
CA LYS A 112 -15.07 -4.34 5.42
C LYS A 112 -14.00 -4.94 6.33
N ALA A 113 -14.02 -4.53 7.60
CA ALA A 113 -13.03 -4.91 8.60
C ALA A 113 -12.89 -6.44 8.78
N GLY A 114 -13.97 -7.20 8.71
CA GLY A 114 -13.90 -8.67 8.81
C GLY A 114 -13.00 -9.33 7.76
N ASP A 115 -12.88 -8.74 6.57
CA ASP A 115 -12.06 -9.25 5.49
C ASP A 115 -10.66 -8.63 5.48
N PHE A 116 -10.55 -7.29 5.61
CA PHE A 116 -9.22 -6.66 5.55
C PHE A 116 -8.36 -7.00 6.77
N LEU A 117 -8.93 -7.14 7.97
CA LEU A 117 -8.18 -7.57 9.14
C LEU A 117 -7.62 -8.99 8.98
N CYS A 118 -8.36 -9.88 8.32
CA CYS A 118 -7.84 -11.19 8.00
C CYS A 118 -6.60 -11.13 7.08
N ALA A 119 -6.63 -10.27 6.06
CA ALA A 119 -5.49 -10.06 5.17
C ALA A 119 -4.31 -9.41 5.92
N TRP A 120 -4.56 -8.40 6.77
CA TRP A 120 -3.52 -7.75 7.57
C TRP A 120 -2.84 -8.72 8.53
N CYS A 121 -3.60 -9.54 9.26
CA CYS A 121 -3.03 -10.59 10.12
C CYS A 121 -2.15 -11.55 9.33
N GLY A 122 -2.60 -12.01 8.16
CA GLY A 122 -1.81 -12.89 7.29
C GLY A 122 -0.52 -12.23 6.79
N SER A 123 -0.54 -10.93 6.49
CA SER A 123 0.65 -10.15 6.11
C SER A 123 1.65 -10.05 7.26
N ILE A 124 1.16 -9.74 8.47
CA ILE A 124 2.00 -9.64 9.68
C ILE A 124 2.62 -10.99 10.01
N GLU A 125 1.86 -12.08 9.93
CA GLU A 125 2.36 -13.45 10.15
C GLU A 125 3.45 -13.81 9.13
N THR A 126 3.20 -13.57 7.85
CA THR A 126 4.17 -13.84 6.78
C THR A 126 5.46 -13.04 6.98
N SER A 127 5.36 -11.75 7.31
CA SER A 127 6.52 -10.90 7.54
C SER A 127 7.27 -11.29 8.83
N SER A 128 6.55 -11.64 9.90
CA SER A 128 7.15 -12.10 11.16
C SER A 128 7.93 -13.41 11.00
N ALA A 129 7.51 -14.29 10.08
CA ALA A 129 8.21 -15.52 9.76
C ALA A 129 9.55 -15.27 9.03
N VAL A 130 9.73 -14.11 8.39
CA VAL A 130 10.99 -13.71 7.76
C VAL A 130 11.96 -13.18 8.81
N ALA A 131 11.55 -12.19 9.60
CA ALA A 131 12.35 -11.60 10.67
C ALA A 131 11.45 -10.86 11.67
N PRO A 132 11.84 -10.78 12.97
CA PRO A 132 11.08 -10.02 13.96
C PRO A 132 10.87 -8.54 13.56
N ILE A 133 11.90 -7.88 13.00
CA ILE A 133 11.80 -6.48 12.54
C ILE A 133 10.76 -6.33 11.43
N ALA A 134 10.69 -7.26 10.47
CA ALA A 134 9.71 -7.21 9.39
C ALA A 134 8.27 -7.33 9.95
N GLY A 135 8.05 -8.23 10.90
CA GLY A 135 6.76 -8.34 11.59
C GLY A 135 6.37 -7.08 12.35
N LEU A 136 7.32 -6.47 13.09
CA LEU A 136 7.10 -5.22 13.83
C LEU A 136 6.74 -4.04 12.90
N MET A 137 7.45 -3.91 11.79
CA MET A 137 7.17 -2.85 10.80
C MET A 137 5.76 -2.99 10.21
N VAL A 138 5.40 -4.20 9.78
CA VAL A 138 4.10 -4.46 9.14
C VAL A 138 2.95 -4.34 10.15
N SER A 139 3.12 -4.83 11.39
CA SER A 139 2.17 -4.62 12.49
C SER A 139 1.98 -3.13 12.79
N GLY A 140 3.09 -2.40 12.97
CA GLY A 140 3.07 -0.95 13.20
C GLY A 140 2.38 -0.18 12.08
N HIS A 141 2.63 -0.54 10.84
CA HIS A 141 1.98 0.03 9.65
C HIS A 141 0.45 -0.13 9.71
N PHE A 142 -0.05 -1.34 9.88
CA PHE A 142 -1.49 -1.58 9.92
C PHE A 142 -2.17 -1.00 11.16
N ARG A 143 -1.52 -1.01 12.32
CA ARG A 143 -2.06 -0.32 13.51
C ARG A 143 -2.23 1.18 13.28
N ARG A 144 -1.32 1.84 12.57
CA ARG A 144 -1.45 3.27 12.24
C ARG A 144 -2.60 3.52 11.26
N ILE A 145 -2.77 2.67 10.24
CA ILE A 145 -3.93 2.75 9.33
C ILE A 145 -5.24 2.56 10.12
N ALA A 146 -5.27 1.58 11.02
CA ALA A 146 -6.41 1.30 11.89
C ALA A 146 -6.78 2.51 12.76
N LEU A 147 -5.80 3.11 13.45
CA LEU A 147 -5.96 4.29 14.29
C LEU A 147 -6.43 5.51 13.48
N PHE A 148 -5.88 5.72 12.30
CA PHE A 148 -6.31 6.79 11.40
C PHE A 148 -7.78 6.59 10.98
N GLY A 149 -8.16 5.40 10.53
CA GLY A 149 -9.54 5.09 10.15
C GLY A 149 -10.54 5.28 11.32
N MET A 150 -10.13 4.94 12.55
CA MET A 150 -10.94 5.22 13.74
C MET A 150 -11.07 6.73 14.02
N SER A 151 -9.99 7.49 13.88
CA SER A 151 -9.99 8.93 14.15
C SER A 151 -10.84 9.73 13.15
N THR A 152 -10.97 9.23 11.93
CA THR A 152 -11.77 9.84 10.85
C THR A 152 -13.22 9.34 10.79
N GLY A 153 -13.60 8.41 11.66
CA GLY A 153 -14.95 7.83 11.66
C GLY A 153 -15.24 6.98 10.42
N THR A 154 -14.21 6.40 9.80
CA THR A 154 -14.33 5.59 8.59
C THR A 154 -15.07 4.27 8.84
N TYR A 155 -14.98 3.72 10.06
CA TYR A 155 -15.51 2.41 10.42
C TYR A 155 -16.92 2.50 11.02
N SER A 156 -17.75 1.50 10.73
CA SER A 156 -19.01 1.26 11.47
C SER A 156 -18.69 0.92 12.93
N ASP A 157 -19.69 0.94 13.81
CA ASP A 157 -19.51 0.57 15.24
C ASP A 157 -19.00 -0.88 15.39
N ASP A 158 -19.55 -1.83 14.60
CA ASP A 158 -19.11 -3.23 14.61
C ASP A 158 -17.67 -3.38 14.11
N ASP A 159 -17.33 -2.70 13.01
CA ASP A 159 -15.96 -2.70 12.49
C ASP A 159 -14.99 -2.02 13.47
N THR A 160 -15.40 -0.95 14.14
CA THR A 160 -14.59 -0.27 15.16
C THR A 160 -14.25 -1.21 16.33
N HIS A 161 -15.20 -2.04 16.77
CA HIS A 161 -14.93 -3.03 17.81
C HIS A 161 -13.89 -4.06 17.37
N ARG A 162 -13.99 -4.58 16.13
CA ARG A 162 -13.04 -5.54 15.56
C ARG A 162 -11.64 -4.93 15.39
N VAL A 163 -11.57 -3.68 14.93
CA VAL A 163 -10.32 -2.94 14.75
C VAL A 163 -9.63 -2.69 16.10
N ARG A 164 -10.36 -2.34 17.15
CA ARG A 164 -9.79 -2.20 18.50
C ARG A 164 -9.20 -3.52 19.02
N ALA A 165 -9.91 -4.63 18.83
CA ALA A 165 -9.41 -5.95 19.22
C ALA A 165 -8.13 -6.32 18.46
N PHE A 166 -8.07 -6.01 17.16
CA PHE A 166 -6.86 -6.18 16.34
C PHE A 166 -5.69 -5.36 16.89
N ILE A 167 -5.89 -4.06 17.18
CA ILE A 167 -4.84 -3.20 17.72
C ILE A 167 -4.28 -3.77 19.02
N ALA A 168 -5.13 -4.16 19.96
CA ALA A 168 -4.71 -4.72 21.25
C ALA A 168 -3.91 -6.03 21.06
N HIS A 169 -4.36 -6.92 20.17
CA HIS A 169 -3.66 -8.16 19.86
C HIS A 169 -2.27 -7.91 19.26
N GLU A 170 -2.16 -6.97 18.34
CA GLU A 170 -0.88 -6.65 17.72
C GLU A 170 0.09 -5.93 18.67
N GLU A 171 -0.40 -5.12 19.61
CA GLU A 171 0.43 -4.53 20.67
C GLU A 171 1.09 -5.61 21.55
N GLU A 172 0.36 -6.65 21.92
CA GLU A 172 0.91 -7.78 22.66
C GLU A 172 1.92 -8.58 21.83
N ARG A 173 1.66 -8.76 20.53
CA ARG A 173 2.59 -9.40 19.59
C ARG A 173 3.89 -8.59 19.46
N ASP A 174 3.79 -7.29 19.27
CA ASP A 174 4.93 -6.39 19.12
C ASP A 174 5.84 -6.43 20.34
N GLN A 175 5.28 -6.45 21.56
CA GLN A 175 6.06 -6.59 22.79
C GLN A 175 6.87 -7.90 22.82
N ARG A 176 6.32 -9.00 22.27
CA ARG A 176 7.06 -10.27 22.17
C ARG A 176 8.17 -10.18 21.14
N LEU A 177 7.90 -9.64 19.96
CA LEU A 177 8.87 -9.52 18.87
C LEU A 177 10.02 -8.57 19.20
N LEU A 178 9.74 -7.46 19.93
CA LEU A 178 10.76 -6.51 20.39
C LEU A 178 11.84 -7.18 21.27
N ARG A 179 11.47 -8.22 22.02
CA ARG A 179 12.42 -9.00 22.85
C ARG A 179 13.31 -9.95 22.04
N LEU A 180 12.92 -10.27 20.81
CA LEU A 180 13.59 -11.25 19.94
C LEU A 180 14.54 -10.59 18.94
N GLN A 181 14.60 -9.26 18.89
CA GLN A 181 15.39 -8.53 17.93
C GLN A 181 16.36 -7.54 18.62
N ASN A 182 17.45 -7.18 17.92
CA ASN A 182 18.54 -6.36 18.47
C ASN A 182 18.47 -4.88 18.09
N ARG A 183 17.39 -4.44 17.42
CA ARG A 183 17.23 -3.06 16.97
C ARG A 183 16.48 -2.25 18.02
N SER A 184 16.76 -0.94 18.07
CA SER A 184 16.04 -0.03 18.97
C SER A 184 14.60 0.20 18.48
N GLU A 185 13.69 0.54 19.40
CA GLU A 185 12.32 0.94 19.06
C GLU A 185 12.30 2.13 18.08
N ARG A 186 13.26 3.07 18.22
CA ARG A 186 13.41 4.21 17.30
C ARG A 186 13.72 3.75 15.89
N GLU A 187 14.53 2.71 15.72
CA GLU A 187 14.82 2.14 14.40
C GLU A 187 13.62 1.44 13.81
N VAL A 188 12.88 0.64 14.62
CA VAL A 188 11.60 0.02 14.20
C VAL A 188 10.61 1.10 13.74
N GLN A 189 10.48 2.19 14.50
CA GLN A 189 9.61 3.30 14.19
C GLN A 189 9.98 3.96 12.86
N TYR A 190 11.29 4.23 12.64
CA TYR A 190 11.78 4.79 11.40
C TYR A 190 11.45 3.89 10.19
N TRP A 191 11.69 2.59 10.29
CA TRP A 191 11.40 1.66 9.20
C TRP A 191 9.90 1.48 8.97
N THR A 192 9.06 1.63 10.00
CA THR A 192 7.62 1.70 9.85
C THR A 192 7.19 2.96 9.08
N ASP A 193 7.84 4.12 9.32
CA ASP A 193 7.59 5.35 8.55
C ASP A 193 8.01 5.17 7.08
N VAL A 194 9.17 4.54 6.84
CA VAL A 194 9.63 4.20 5.49
C VAL A 194 8.66 3.25 4.79
N LEU A 195 8.20 2.21 5.47
CA LEU A 195 7.17 1.30 4.91
C LEU A 195 5.91 2.08 4.50
N GLN A 196 5.37 2.93 5.39
CA GLN A 196 4.18 3.72 5.09
C GLN A 196 4.37 4.68 3.90
N PHE A 197 5.56 5.24 3.77
CA PHE A 197 5.91 6.08 2.62
C PHE A 197 5.95 5.26 1.33
N CYS A 198 6.68 4.13 1.33
CA CYS A 198 6.82 3.26 0.15
C CYS A 198 5.47 2.67 -0.28
N ASP A 199 4.63 2.26 0.68
CA ASP A 199 3.26 1.83 0.46
C ASP A 199 2.44 2.92 -0.25
N LEU A 200 2.37 4.10 0.34
CA LEU A 200 1.57 5.21 -0.21
C LEU A 200 2.10 5.68 -1.57
N LEU A 201 3.42 5.71 -1.79
CA LEU A 201 4.02 6.03 -3.08
C LEU A 201 3.69 4.96 -4.12
N SER A 202 3.79 3.68 -3.78
CA SER A 202 3.44 2.59 -4.70
C SER A 202 1.95 2.58 -5.04
N LEU A 203 1.07 2.84 -4.08
CA LEU A 203 -0.36 3.01 -4.30
C LEU A 203 -0.64 4.17 -5.26
N TYR A 204 -0.01 5.34 -5.05
CA TYR A 204 -0.13 6.50 -5.94
C TYR A 204 0.26 6.14 -7.38
N LEU A 205 1.40 5.49 -7.57
CA LEU A 205 1.87 5.05 -8.90
C LEU A 205 0.88 4.05 -9.53
N CYS A 206 0.44 3.05 -8.76
CA CYS A 206 -0.50 2.02 -9.22
C CYS A 206 -1.87 2.61 -9.62
N CYS A 207 -2.38 3.59 -8.89
CA CYS A 207 -3.64 4.26 -9.20
C CYS A 207 -3.58 5.10 -10.48
N GLY A 208 -2.38 5.47 -10.93
CA GLY A 208 -2.19 6.31 -12.13
C GLY A 208 -2.65 7.74 -11.93
N SER A 209 -2.60 8.26 -10.70
CA SER A 209 -2.83 9.68 -10.44
C SER A 209 -1.72 10.52 -11.06
N GLU A 210 -2.08 11.70 -11.59
CA GLU A 210 -1.15 12.69 -12.13
C GLU A 210 -1.11 13.96 -11.27
N GLU A 211 -1.79 13.95 -10.13
CA GLU A 211 -1.83 15.09 -9.22
C GLU A 211 -0.48 15.29 -8.53
N SER A 212 -0.11 16.54 -8.29
CA SER A 212 1.03 16.85 -7.41
C SER A 212 0.64 16.54 -5.98
N VAL A 213 1.48 15.75 -5.26
CA VAL A 213 1.11 15.25 -3.93
C VAL A 213 2.16 15.50 -2.87
N GLU A 214 1.70 15.59 -1.61
CA GLU A 214 2.52 15.64 -0.41
C GLU A 214 2.34 14.36 0.42
N PHE A 215 3.46 13.86 0.96
CA PHE A 215 3.47 12.68 1.83
C PHE A 215 3.60 13.11 3.29
N PRO A 216 2.81 12.54 4.22
CA PRO A 216 2.86 12.90 5.63
C PRO A 216 4.07 12.32 6.39
N GLN A 217 4.81 11.36 5.79
CA GLN A 217 5.93 10.70 6.44
C GLN A 217 7.20 11.57 6.44
N HIS A 218 7.91 11.56 7.56
CA HIS A 218 9.14 12.31 7.78
C HIS A 218 10.36 11.38 7.72
N ILE A 219 10.68 10.87 6.53
CA ILE A 219 11.81 9.97 6.29
C ILE A 219 13.00 10.65 5.60
N GLY A 220 12.81 11.85 5.11
CA GLY A 220 13.83 12.65 4.41
C GLY A 220 14.75 13.44 5.35
N PRO A 221 15.73 14.15 4.79
CA PRO A 221 16.63 14.99 5.59
C PRO A 221 15.86 16.16 6.22
N LYS A 222 16.11 16.42 7.52
CA LYS A 222 15.65 17.61 8.28
C LYS A 222 14.12 17.78 8.35
N ASP A 223 13.36 16.72 8.52
CA ASP A 223 11.88 16.76 8.67
C ASP A 223 11.15 17.54 7.55
N GLN A 224 11.70 17.53 6.35
CA GLN A 224 11.09 18.17 5.20
C GLN A 224 9.92 17.34 4.68
N THR A 225 8.82 18.01 4.33
CA THR A 225 7.69 17.38 3.65
C THR A 225 8.12 16.85 2.29
N ILE A 226 7.92 15.57 2.06
CA ILE A 226 8.20 14.95 0.77
C ILE A 226 7.06 15.25 -0.19
N ARG A 227 7.40 15.77 -1.37
CA ARG A 227 6.49 16.11 -2.45
C ARG A 227 6.82 15.33 -3.70
N LEU A 228 5.79 14.99 -4.47
CA LEU A 228 5.95 14.37 -5.78
C LEU A 228 5.20 15.16 -6.83
N GLN A 229 5.84 15.37 -7.97
CA GLN A 229 5.25 15.97 -9.17
C GLN A 229 5.63 15.16 -10.40
N VAL A 230 4.72 15.07 -11.37
CA VAL A 230 5.04 14.50 -12.68
C VAL A 230 5.58 15.63 -13.57
N LYS A 231 6.81 15.47 -14.07
CA LYS A 231 7.47 16.40 -15.01
C LYS A 231 8.04 15.61 -16.19
N ASP A 232 7.60 15.90 -17.37
CA ASP A 232 8.04 15.23 -18.61
C ASP A 232 7.96 13.70 -18.55
N GLY A 233 6.88 13.18 -17.92
CA GLY A 233 6.68 11.74 -17.73
C GLY A 233 7.58 11.08 -16.68
N VAL A 234 8.28 11.88 -15.87
CA VAL A 234 9.10 11.43 -14.73
C VAL A 234 8.44 11.87 -13.43
N ASN A 235 8.32 10.97 -12.47
CA ASN A 235 7.88 11.27 -11.12
C ASN A 235 9.06 11.85 -10.32
N VAL A 236 9.01 13.14 -10.01
CA VAL A 236 10.10 13.86 -9.34
C VAL A 236 9.76 14.06 -7.88
N LEU A 237 10.58 13.50 -6.98
CA LEU A 237 10.49 13.68 -5.54
C LEU A 237 11.32 14.89 -5.07
N SER A 238 10.79 15.64 -4.12
CA SER A 238 11.48 16.76 -3.47
C SER A 238 11.22 16.70 -1.94
N PRO A 239 12.27 16.58 -1.10
CA PRO A 239 13.67 16.39 -1.47
C PRO A 239 13.92 15.08 -2.21
N PRO A 240 15.04 14.95 -2.95
CA PRO A 240 15.36 13.71 -3.65
C PRO A 240 15.69 12.60 -2.64
N LEU A 241 15.11 11.42 -2.87
CA LEU A 241 15.33 10.22 -2.05
C LEU A 241 16.21 9.19 -2.76
N PHE A 242 16.48 9.39 -4.06
CA PHE A 242 17.29 8.50 -4.90
C PHE A 242 18.56 9.21 -5.35
N ALA A 243 19.67 8.48 -5.50
CA ALA A 243 20.93 9.02 -6.02
C ALA A 243 20.91 9.25 -7.54
N ARG A 244 19.98 8.59 -8.24
CA ARG A 244 19.82 8.67 -9.70
C ARG A 244 18.38 8.38 -10.09
N GLU A 245 18.02 8.61 -11.35
CA GLU A 245 16.73 8.15 -11.87
C GLU A 245 16.64 6.62 -11.81
N VAL A 246 15.50 6.10 -11.39
CA VAL A 246 15.20 4.67 -11.27
C VAL A 246 14.00 4.31 -12.10
N GLU A 247 14.02 3.12 -12.69
CA GLU A 247 12.89 2.53 -13.38
C GLU A 247 12.26 1.45 -12.52
N LEU A 248 10.94 1.54 -12.35
CA LEU A 248 10.12 0.59 -11.61
C LEU A 248 9.08 -0.01 -12.53
N SER A 249 8.67 -1.24 -12.29
CA SER A 249 7.59 -1.85 -13.06
C SER A 249 6.88 -2.98 -12.29
N LEU A 250 5.62 -3.21 -12.66
CA LEU A 250 4.84 -4.37 -12.23
C LEU A 250 3.86 -4.82 -13.31
N GLU A 251 3.26 -5.99 -13.12
CA GLU A 251 2.19 -6.53 -13.96
C GLU A 251 0.82 -6.08 -13.42
N ALA A 252 -0.05 -5.61 -14.34
CA ALA A 252 -1.44 -5.27 -14.06
C ALA A 252 -2.37 -6.05 -14.99
N TYR A 253 -3.62 -6.23 -14.61
CA TYR A 253 -4.59 -7.05 -15.30
C TYR A 253 -5.71 -6.18 -15.84
N PRO A 254 -6.03 -6.23 -17.16
CA PRO A 254 -7.11 -5.43 -17.75
C PRO A 254 -8.47 -5.90 -17.21
N TYR A 255 -9.40 -4.95 -16.99
CA TYR A 255 -10.80 -5.23 -16.66
C TYR A 255 -11.71 -4.23 -17.39
N PRO A 256 -12.80 -4.67 -18.01
CA PRO A 256 -13.16 -6.07 -18.27
C PRO A 256 -12.06 -6.84 -18.98
N GLU A 257 -12.02 -8.16 -18.77
CA GLU A 257 -10.97 -9.00 -19.31
C GLU A 257 -10.95 -8.96 -20.85
N GLU A 258 -9.78 -8.65 -21.38
CA GLU A 258 -9.53 -8.77 -22.82
C GLU A 258 -9.10 -10.21 -23.11
N LEU A 259 -9.85 -10.90 -23.97
CA LEU A 259 -9.65 -12.33 -24.31
C LEU A 259 -8.22 -12.69 -24.79
N ARG A 260 -7.39 -11.69 -25.09
CA ARG A 260 -6.03 -11.86 -25.64
C ARG A 260 -4.89 -11.33 -24.77
N VAL A 261 -5.19 -10.62 -23.69
CA VAL A 261 -4.17 -9.99 -22.83
C VAL A 261 -4.33 -10.52 -21.42
N SER A 262 -3.36 -11.35 -20.98
CA SER A 262 -3.34 -11.90 -19.62
C SER A 262 -2.85 -10.88 -18.60
N SER A 263 -1.92 -10.01 -18.97
CA SER A 263 -1.38 -8.91 -18.15
C SER A 263 -0.78 -7.82 -19.02
N THR A 264 -0.57 -6.65 -18.42
CA THR A 264 0.07 -5.49 -19.01
C THR A 264 1.16 -5.01 -18.06
N LYS A 265 2.37 -4.77 -18.57
CA LYS A 265 3.45 -4.19 -17.78
C LYS A 265 3.22 -2.68 -17.62
N LEU A 266 3.08 -2.22 -16.39
CA LEU A 266 3.14 -0.81 -16.03
C LEU A 266 4.57 -0.45 -15.66
N SER A 267 5.04 0.74 -16.05
CA SER A 267 6.40 1.20 -15.77
C SER A 267 6.41 2.68 -15.40
N TRP A 268 7.31 3.06 -14.49
CA TRP A 268 7.49 4.43 -14.02
C TRP A 268 8.97 4.78 -13.93
N ARG A 269 9.27 6.05 -14.17
CA ARG A 269 10.58 6.64 -13.87
C ARG A 269 10.43 7.56 -12.68
N LEU A 270 11.32 7.41 -11.68
CA LEU A 270 11.37 8.22 -10.47
C LEU A 270 12.75 8.87 -10.32
N ARG A 271 12.76 10.13 -9.84
CA ARG A 271 14.00 10.87 -9.54
C ARG A 271 13.86 11.69 -8.26
#